data_333f5ccf3401cd2e15773a9772dd1a99
#
_entry.id   333f5ccf3401cd2e15773a9772dd1a99
#
_cell.length_a   1.000
_cell.length_b   1.000
_cell.length_c   1.000
_cell.angle_alpha   90.00
_cell.angle_beta   90.00
_cell.angle_gamma   90.00
#
_symmetry.space_group_name_H-M   'P 1'
#
loop_
_entity.id
_entity.type
_entity.pdbx_description
1 polymer ?
#
loop_
_entity_poly.entity_id
_entity_poly.type
_entity_poly.pdbx_seq_one_letter_code
_entity_poly.pdbx_strand_id
1 'polypeptide(L)'
;ERQNCLGSGDYQPEPYRYFTVYEPKTREIAAAHIKDRIVHHAICHVLGHHFDSVMLSNSYACRKTKGQHKAIQKAQKLSQKYQYVLKFDVRKYFASIDHGVLLGILEHIIPDEALFKLCKSIIQYPLLLSTGDGRGLPIGSLTSQYFANLYLNVLDWYIAESLGELNFLRYMDDVLIFSDSKATLWGYLEEIEAFLRSDLKLELKHSMTQVLPVSEGINYLGMRIFPRTIRLQHKTKSKFIRKMYQNKNRDSIAASVAHVSHASTLRLRQKVFSGQIGSG
;
A
#
# COMPACT_ATOMS: atom_id res chain seq x y z
N GLU A 1 20.37 -13.73 -24.60
CA GLU A 1 19.96 -15.01 -23.96
C GLU A 1 18.55 -14.89 -23.34
N ARG A 2 18.27 -13.95 -22.40
CA ARG A 2 16.92 -13.78 -21.81
C ARG A 2 15.87 -13.24 -22.78
N GLN A 3 16.25 -12.45 -23.76
CA GLN A 3 15.33 -12.00 -24.81
C GLN A 3 14.78 -13.19 -25.62
N ASN A 4 15.60 -14.21 -25.83
CA ASN A 4 15.18 -15.46 -26.47
C ASN A 4 14.27 -16.29 -25.53
N CYS A 5 14.59 -16.37 -24.22
CA CYS A 5 13.74 -17.07 -23.25
C CYS A 5 12.37 -16.40 -23.06
N LEU A 6 12.29 -15.08 -23.15
CA LEU A 6 11.01 -14.35 -23.12
C LEU A 6 10.20 -14.62 -24.39
N GLY A 7 10.86 -14.72 -25.54
CA GLY A 7 10.21 -15.03 -26.83
C GLY A 7 9.74 -16.49 -26.94
N SER A 8 10.44 -17.44 -26.33
CA SER A 8 10.06 -18.87 -26.29
C SER A 8 9.06 -19.23 -25.20
N GLY A 9 8.82 -18.34 -24.25
CA GLY A 9 7.97 -18.60 -23.09
C GLY A 9 8.64 -19.39 -21.95
N ASP A 10 9.95 -19.62 -22.03
CA ASP A 10 10.73 -20.44 -21.07
C ASP A 10 11.39 -19.59 -19.97
N TYR A 11 10.83 -18.41 -19.69
CA TYR A 11 11.37 -17.54 -18.67
C TYR A 11 11.26 -18.15 -17.28
N GLN A 12 12.40 -18.23 -16.59
CA GLN A 12 12.51 -18.61 -15.18
C GLN A 12 13.16 -17.48 -14.39
N PRO A 13 12.54 -17.01 -13.28
CA PRO A 13 13.17 -16.05 -12.39
C PRO A 13 14.45 -16.62 -11.77
N GLU A 14 15.41 -15.74 -11.48
CA GLU A 14 16.59 -16.09 -10.66
C GLU A 14 16.25 -16.08 -9.16
N PRO A 15 17.05 -16.75 -8.33
CA PRO A 15 16.83 -16.73 -6.88
C PRO A 15 16.84 -15.32 -6.29
N TYR A 16 15.88 -15.05 -5.39
CA TYR A 16 15.82 -13.78 -4.67
C TYR A 16 16.98 -13.66 -3.68
N ARG A 17 17.51 -12.44 -3.53
CA ARG A 17 18.41 -12.09 -2.43
C ARG A 17 17.60 -11.56 -1.27
N TYR A 18 17.67 -12.21 -0.10
CA TYR A 18 16.93 -11.83 1.10
C TYR A 18 17.77 -10.95 2.01
N PHE A 19 17.14 -9.92 2.57
CA PHE A 19 17.70 -9.09 3.65
C PHE A 19 16.60 -8.46 4.49
N THR A 20 16.92 -8.15 5.75
CA THR A 20 15.95 -7.56 6.67
C THR A 20 16.11 -6.06 6.75
N VAL A 21 14.98 -5.33 6.64
CA VAL A 21 14.90 -3.90 6.93
C VAL A 21 14.16 -3.72 8.25
N TYR A 22 14.76 -2.95 9.17
CA TYR A 22 14.24 -2.80 10.54
C TYR A 22 13.32 -1.59 10.73
N GLU A 23 13.32 -0.61 9.84
CA GLU A 23 12.52 0.61 9.93
C GLU A 23 11.57 0.79 8.74
N PRO A 24 10.33 1.25 8.96
CA PRO A 24 9.65 1.58 10.21
C PRO A 24 9.12 0.37 10.99
N LYS A 25 9.12 -0.79 10.38
CA LYS A 25 8.79 -2.11 10.95
C LYS A 25 9.78 -3.12 10.38
N THR A 26 10.12 -4.12 11.14
CA THR A 26 10.92 -5.25 10.63
C THR A 26 10.21 -5.93 9.49
N ARG A 27 10.87 -6.01 8.33
CA ARG A 27 10.38 -6.67 7.13
C ARG A 27 11.52 -7.41 6.45
N GLU A 28 11.26 -8.61 6.03
CA GLU A 28 12.14 -9.31 5.11
C GLU A 28 11.85 -8.85 3.69
N ILE A 29 12.88 -8.44 2.98
CA ILE A 29 12.83 -7.98 1.60
C ILE A 29 13.41 -9.05 0.71
N ALA A 30 12.67 -9.46 -0.30
CA ALA A 30 13.12 -10.35 -1.35
C ALA A 30 13.49 -9.52 -2.59
N ALA A 31 14.76 -9.21 -2.75
CA ALA A 31 15.24 -8.45 -3.90
C ALA A 31 15.46 -9.38 -5.10
N ALA A 32 14.75 -9.14 -6.17
CA ALA A 32 14.95 -9.84 -7.43
C ALA A 32 16.35 -9.53 -8.01
N HIS A 33 16.91 -10.49 -8.73
CA HIS A 33 18.14 -10.29 -9.49
C HIS A 33 17.98 -9.13 -10.48
N ILE A 34 19.09 -8.44 -10.81
CA ILE A 34 19.02 -7.23 -11.66
C ILE A 34 18.37 -7.52 -13.04
N LYS A 35 18.63 -8.68 -13.61
CA LYS A 35 18.02 -9.11 -14.89
C LYS A 35 16.50 -9.25 -14.77
N ASP A 36 16.00 -9.81 -13.67
CA ASP A 36 14.56 -9.97 -13.42
C ASP A 36 13.89 -8.65 -13.11
N ARG A 37 14.60 -7.73 -12.44
CA ARG A 37 14.10 -6.38 -12.23
C ARG A 37 13.81 -5.66 -13.53
N ILE A 38 14.64 -5.86 -14.57
CA ILE A 38 14.38 -5.32 -15.92
C ILE A 38 13.08 -5.90 -16.49
N VAL A 39 12.86 -7.21 -16.34
CA VAL A 39 11.62 -7.88 -16.78
C VAL A 39 10.42 -7.34 -15.99
N HIS A 40 10.52 -7.22 -14.68
CA HIS A 40 9.46 -6.64 -13.84
C HIS A 40 9.12 -5.20 -14.24
N HIS A 41 10.13 -4.38 -14.56
CA HIS A 41 9.91 -3.03 -15.06
C HIS A 41 9.23 -3.01 -16.42
N ALA A 42 9.62 -3.89 -17.34
CA ALA A 42 9.00 -4.02 -18.65
C ALA A 42 7.52 -4.42 -18.55
N ILE A 43 7.20 -5.43 -17.73
CA ILE A 43 5.82 -5.84 -17.44
C ILE A 43 5.01 -4.66 -16.88
N CYS A 44 5.52 -3.97 -15.88
CA CYS A 44 4.82 -2.85 -15.27
C CYS A 44 4.70 -1.65 -16.21
N HIS A 45 5.62 -1.46 -17.14
CA HIS A 45 5.52 -0.44 -18.19
C HIS A 45 4.38 -0.74 -19.17
N VAL A 46 4.28 -1.99 -19.63
CA VAL A 46 3.24 -2.43 -20.57
C VAL A 46 1.87 -2.48 -19.88
N LEU A 47 1.77 -3.16 -18.74
CA LEU A 47 0.50 -3.40 -18.06
C LEU A 47 0.07 -2.27 -17.13
N GLY A 48 0.97 -1.37 -16.73
CA GLY A 48 0.69 -0.36 -15.71
C GLY A 48 -0.46 0.59 -16.08
N HIS A 49 -0.58 0.94 -17.36
CA HIS A 49 -1.70 1.77 -17.82
C HIS A 49 -3.01 0.98 -17.80
N HIS A 50 -2.97 -0.27 -18.23
CA HIS A 50 -4.12 -1.15 -18.24
C HIS A 50 -4.60 -1.46 -16.81
N PHE A 51 -3.68 -1.75 -15.90
CA PHE A 51 -3.99 -1.92 -14.49
C PHE A 51 -4.60 -0.66 -13.87
N ASP A 52 -4.09 0.53 -14.24
CA ASP A 52 -4.62 1.80 -13.72
C ASP A 52 -6.06 2.07 -14.20
N SER A 53 -6.43 1.63 -15.41
CA SER A 53 -7.77 1.82 -15.97
C SER A 53 -8.86 0.98 -15.29
N VAL A 54 -8.52 -0.20 -14.76
CA VAL A 54 -9.48 -1.08 -14.07
C VAL A 54 -9.60 -0.79 -12.57
N MET A 55 -8.67 -0.01 -12.01
CA MET A 55 -8.67 0.34 -10.59
C MET A 55 -9.58 1.53 -10.30
N LEU A 56 -10.40 1.40 -9.26
CA LEU A 56 -11.24 2.50 -8.77
C LEU A 56 -10.41 3.73 -8.37
N SER A 57 -11.02 4.90 -8.50
CA SER A 57 -10.38 6.18 -8.16
C SER A 57 -10.04 6.31 -6.67
N ASN A 58 -10.58 5.45 -5.83
CA ASN A 58 -10.40 5.40 -4.38
C ASN A 58 -9.08 4.74 -3.94
N SER A 59 -8.39 4.02 -4.85
CA SER A 59 -7.05 3.46 -4.62
C SER A 59 -5.97 4.48 -4.93
N TYR A 60 -4.99 4.63 -4.02
CA TYR A 60 -3.96 5.68 -4.08
C TYR A 60 -2.53 5.17 -4.18
N ALA A 61 -2.24 3.92 -3.85
CA ALA A 61 -0.89 3.37 -3.87
C ALA A 61 -0.46 2.95 -5.28
N CYS A 62 0.82 3.11 -5.60
CA CYS A 62 1.45 2.64 -6.86
C CYS A 62 0.76 3.08 -8.14
N ARG A 63 0.12 4.25 -8.15
CA ARG A 63 -0.59 4.82 -9.30
C ARG A 63 0.00 6.17 -9.69
N LYS A 64 0.12 6.42 -11.01
CA LYS A 64 0.48 7.74 -11.53
C LYS A 64 -0.55 8.78 -11.07
N THR A 65 -0.12 9.99 -10.78
CA THR A 65 -0.97 11.10 -10.32
C THR A 65 -1.69 10.91 -8.98
N LYS A 66 -1.49 9.80 -8.27
CA LYS A 66 -2.03 9.48 -6.93
C LYS A 66 -0.93 9.61 -5.85
N GLY A 67 -0.78 8.65 -5.00
CA GLY A 67 0.28 8.60 -3.99
C GLY A 67 -0.14 9.06 -2.61
N GLN A 68 0.79 8.96 -1.67
CA GLN A 68 0.55 9.16 -0.25
C GLN A 68 -0.05 10.53 0.09
N HIS A 69 0.46 11.61 -0.51
CA HIS A 69 0.01 12.96 -0.19
C HIS A 69 -1.43 13.21 -0.63
N LYS A 70 -1.82 12.72 -1.81
CA LYS A 70 -3.21 12.82 -2.28
C LYS A 70 -4.16 11.96 -1.45
N ALA A 71 -3.72 10.79 -0.98
CA ALA A 71 -4.48 9.97 -0.05
C ALA A 71 -4.76 10.71 1.28
N ILE A 72 -3.73 11.36 1.85
CA ILE A 72 -3.85 12.17 3.07
C ILE A 72 -4.81 13.36 2.87
N GLN A 73 -4.70 14.07 1.75
CA GLN A 73 -5.60 15.17 1.41
C GLN A 73 -7.05 14.71 1.22
N LYS A 74 -7.26 13.55 0.57
CA LYS A 74 -8.59 12.96 0.41
C LYS A 74 -9.16 12.56 1.77
N ALA A 75 -8.36 11.92 2.63
CA ALA A 75 -8.78 11.57 3.99
C ALA A 75 -9.19 12.81 4.80
N GLN A 76 -8.45 13.93 4.69
CA GLN A 76 -8.84 15.19 5.34
C GLN A 76 -10.14 15.75 4.78
N LYS A 77 -10.32 15.76 3.46
CA LYS A 77 -11.58 16.23 2.84
C LYS A 77 -12.78 15.40 3.30
N LEU A 78 -12.64 14.10 3.45
CA LEU A 78 -13.69 13.23 3.97
C LEU A 78 -13.94 13.48 5.47
N SER A 79 -12.88 13.64 6.27
CA SER A 79 -13.03 13.96 7.70
C SER A 79 -13.68 15.32 7.98
N GLN A 80 -13.75 16.23 7.00
CA GLN A 80 -14.52 17.48 7.10
C GLN A 80 -16.02 17.27 6.86
N LYS A 81 -16.41 16.17 6.20
CA LYS A 81 -17.79 15.91 5.81
C LYS A 81 -18.49 14.93 6.73
N TYR A 82 -17.77 13.97 7.29
CA TYR A 82 -18.29 12.85 8.06
C TYR A 82 -17.82 12.88 9.50
N GLN A 83 -18.64 12.32 10.41
CA GLN A 83 -18.34 12.30 11.83
C GLN A 83 -17.46 11.14 12.27
N TYR A 84 -17.55 10.00 11.57
CA TYR A 84 -16.88 8.77 11.94
C TYR A 84 -16.07 8.20 10.77
N VAL A 85 -15.09 7.38 11.11
CA VAL A 85 -14.27 6.64 10.16
C VAL A 85 -14.06 5.22 10.69
N LEU A 86 -14.28 4.25 9.82
CA LEU A 86 -13.78 2.88 9.96
C LEU A 86 -12.40 2.85 9.34
N LYS A 87 -11.42 2.41 10.12
CA LYS A 87 -10.06 2.10 9.66
C LYS A 87 -9.78 0.63 9.85
N PHE A 88 -9.22 -0.02 8.83
CA PHE A 88 -8.74 -1.39 8.96
C PHE A 88 -7.50 -1.63 8.08
N ASP A 89 -6.81 -2.73 8.37
CA ASP A 89 -5.57 -3.18 7.73
C ASP A 89 -5.67 -4.71 7.57
N VAL A 90 -5.11 -5.27 6.52
CA VAL A 90 -5.09 -6.71 6.26
C VAL A 90 -3.89 -7.36 6.95
N ARG A 91 -4.12 -8.50 7.57
CA ARG A 91 -3.08 -9.23 8.29
C ARG A 91 -2.06 -9.82 7.32
N LYS A 92 -0.75 -9.49 7.51
CA LYS A 92 0.36 -10.01 6.70
C LYS A 92 0.09 -9.99 5.19
N TYR A 93 -0.50 -8.90 4.69
CA TYR A 93 -1.12 -8.79 3.38
C TYR A 93 -0.31 -9.47 2.26
N PHE A 94 0.93 -9.05 2.00
CA PHE A 94 1.76 -9.62 0.94
C PHE A 94 1.99 -11.13 1.07
N ALA A 95 2.14 -11.63 2.28
CA ALA A 95 2.35 -13.06 2.55
C ALA A 95 1.06 -13.87 2.45
N SER A 96 -0.11 -13.22 2.51
CA SER A 96 -1.43 -13.88 2.52
C SER A 96 -2.09 -13.93 1.14
N ILE A 97 -1.55 -13.24 0.13
CA ILE A 97 -2.12 -13.22 -1.22
C ILE A 97 -2.13 -14.64 -1.80
N ASP A 98 -3.33 -15.15 -2.11
CA ASP A 98 -3.53 -16.46 -2.71
C ASP A 98 -3.23 -16.39 -4.22
N HIS A 99 -2.34 -17.26 -4.70
CA HIS A 99 -1.92 -17.25 -6.10
C HIS A 99 -3.06 -17.63 -7.05
N GLY A 100 -3.94 -18.54 -6.65
CA GLY A 100 -5.09 -18.96 -7.47
C GLY A 100 -6.06 -17.80 -7.70
N VAL A 101 -6.43 -17.09 -6.63
CA VAL A 101 -7.30 -15.91 -6.72
C VAL A 101 -6.62 -14.81 -7.55
N LEU A 102 -5.33 -14.52 -7.31
CA LEU A 102 -4.60 -13.51 -8.06
C LEU A 102 -4.53 -13.84 -9.56
N LEU A 103 -4.22 -15.09 -9.91
CA LEU A 103 -4.16 -15.52 -11.30
C LEU A 103 -5.52 -15.43 -11.98
N GLY A 104 -6.61 -15.79 -11.30
CA GLY A 104 -7.96 -15.58 -11.82
C GLY A 104 -8.27 -14.12 -12.11
N ILE A 105 -7.88 -13.19 -11.22
CA ILE A 105 -8.02 -11.75 -11.46
C ILE A 105 -7.22 -11.31 -12.70
N LEU A 106 -5.96 -11.77 -12.83
CA LEU A 106 -5.09 -11.37 -13.93
C LEU A 106 -5.53 -11.94 -15.28
N GLU A 107 -6.08 -13.14 -15.31
CA GLU A 107 -6.59 -13.78 -16.54
C GLU A 107 -7.68 -12.95 -17.22
N HIS A 108 -8.55 -12.30 -16.43
CA HIS A 108 -9.58 -11.38 -16.96
C HIS A 108 -8.99 -10.05 -17.45
N ILE A 109 -7.80 -9.67 -16.97
CA ILE A 109 -7.19 -8.37 -17.25
C ILE A 109 -6.15 -8.46 -18.37
N ILE A 110 -5.45 -9.59 -18.48
CA ILE A 110 -4.34 -9.79 -19.44
C ILE A 110 -4.78 -10.77 -20.55
N PRO A 111 -5.19 -10.26 -21.71
CA PRO A 111 -5.65 -11.12 -22.79
C PRO A 111 -4.50 -11.83 -23.54
N ASP A 112 -3.28 -11.32 -23.46
CA ASP A 112 -2.12 -11.93 -24.08
C ASP A 112 -1.61 -13.12 -23.26
N GLU A 113 -1.70 -14.32 -23.85
CA GLU A 113 -1.36 -15.58 -23.18
C GLU A 113 0.12 -15.66 -22.80
N ALA A 114 1.03 -15.15 -23.62
CA ALA A 114 2.47 -15.18 -23.34
C ALA A 114 2.80 -14.27 -22.16
N LEU A 115 2.21 -13.07 -22.12
CA LEU A 115 2.37 -12.13 -21.00
C LEU A 115 1.73 -12.66 -19.73
N PHE A 116 0.58 -13.32 -19.82
CA PHE A 116 -0.04 -13.98 -18.66
C PHE A 116 0.84 -15.10 -18.11
N LYS A 117 1.39 -15.98 -18.97
CA LYS A 117 2.34 -17.04 -18.56
C LYS A 117 3.58 -16.45 -17.88
N LEU A 118 4.11 -15.35 -18.40
CA LEU A 118 5.23 -14.64 -17.78
C LEU A 118 4.88 -14.10 -16.39
N CYS A 119 3.71 -13.50 -16.22
CA CYS A 119 3.24 -13.06 -14.91
C CYS A 119 3.05 -14.23 -13.94
N LYS A 120 2.48 -15.34 -14.42
CA LYS A 120 2.28 -16.56 -13.66
C LYS A 120 3.60 -17.15 -13.16
N SER A 121 4.63 -17.22 -13.99
CA SER A 121 5.96 -17.73 -13.58
C SER A 121 6.59 -16.87 -12.47
N ILE A 122 6.38 -15.55 -12.49
CA ILE A 122 6.85 -14.62 -11.44
C ILE A 122 6.07 -14.81 -10.15
N ILE A 123 4.74 -14.94 -10.22
CA ILE A 123 3.87 -15.09 -9.05
C ILE A 123 4.11 -16.43 -8.34
N GLN A 124 4.24 -17.50 -9.11
CA GLN A 124 4.41 -18.86 -8.59
C GLN A 124 5.86 -19.22 -8.26
N TYR A 125 6.82 -18.31 -8.49
CA TYR A 125 8.20 -18.57 -8.13
C TYR A 125 8.34 -18.81 -6.62
N PRO A 126 8.97 -19.92 -6.18
CA PRO A 126 9.07 -20.27 -4.78
C PRO A 126 9.77 -19.18 -3.96
N LEU A 127 9.14 -18.76 -2.88
CA LEU A 127 9.74 -17.87 -1.88
C LEU A 127 10.32 -18.69 -0.74
N LEU A 128 11.45 -18.28 -0.20
CA LEU A 128 12.14 -18.96 0.90
C LEU A 128 11.25 -19.14 2.14
N LEU A 129 10.38 -18.16 2.39
CA LEU A 129 9.45 -18.16 3.54
C LEU A 129 8.01 -18.53 3.15
N SER A 130 7.76 -18.95 1.92
CA SER A 130 6.43 -19.46 1.58
C SER A 130 6.27 -20.86 2.19
N THR A 131 5.09 -21.11 2.74
CA THR A 131 4.73 -22.43 3.28
C THR A 131 4.53 -23.49 2.19
N GLY A 132 4.79 -23.12 0.90
CA GLY A 132 4.58 -24.01 -0.24
C GLY A 132 3.12 -24.18 -0.65
N ASP A 133 2.21 -23.43 -0.02
CA ASP A 133 0.76 -23.53 -0.19
C ASP A 133 0.16 -22.63 -1.28
N GLY A 134 0.98 -22.13 -2.19
CA GLY A 134 0.54 -21.26 -3.30
C GLY A 134 0.12 -19.87 -2.83
N ARG A 135 0.79 -19.33 -1.81
CA ARG A 135 0.54 -17.98 -1.26
C ARG A 135 1.79 -17.13 -1.18
N GLY A 136 1.56 -15.83 -1.18
CA GLY A 136 2.56 -14.81 -0.89
C GLY A 136 3.22 -14.20 -2.12
N LEU A 137 3.49 -12.88 -2.02
CA LEU A 137 4.26 -12.13 -3.00
C LEU A 137 5.51 -11.55 -2.33
N PRO A 138 6.65 -11.50 -3.06
CA PRO A 138 7.90 -10.96 -2.52
C PRO A 138 7.77 -9.46 -2.23
N ILE A 139 8.12 -9.05 -1.00
CA ILE A 139 8.21 -7.64 -0.65
C ILE A 139 9.52 -7.10 -1.24
N GLY A 140 9.42 -6.09 -2.11
CA GLY A 140 10.58 -5.46 -2.77
C GLY A 140 10.56 -5.56 -4.28
N SER A 141 9.67 -6.35 -4.87
CA SER A 141 9.45 -6.42 -6.31
C SER A 141 8.41 -5.37 -6.76
N LEU A 142 8.65 -4.77 -7.93
CA LEU A 142 7.72 -3.81 -8.52
C LEU A 142 6.41 -4.49 -8.95
N THR A 143 6.49 -5.66 -9.59
CA THR A 143 5.32 -6.44 -10.00
C THR A 143 4.45 -6.83 -8.81
N SER A 144 5.06 -7.22 -7.68
CA SER A 144 4.31 -7.55 -6.46
C SER A 144 3.46 -6.39 -5.95
N GLN A 145 3.96 -5.15 -6.08
CA GLN A 145 3.18 -3.97 -5.67
C GLN A 145 1.96 -3.75 -6.56
N TYR A 146 2.11 -3.94 -7.88
CA TYR A 146 0.99 -3.84 -8.82
C TYR A 146 -0.02 -4.97 -8.61
N PHE A 147 0.44 -6.22 -8.50
CA PHE A 147 -0.42 -7.38 -8.28
C PHE A 147 -1.17 -7.29 -6.94
N ALA A 148 -0.50 -6.91 -5.87
CA ALA A 148 -1.13 -6.68 -4.59
C ALA A 148 -2.20 -5.57 -4.68
N ASN A 149 -1.94 -4.49 -5.41
CA ASN A 149 -2.92 -3.42 -5.55
C ASN A 149 -4.15 -3.85 -6.35
N LEU A 150 -3.96 -4.67 -7.39
CA LEU A 150 -5.05 -5.28 -8.16
C LEU A 150 -5.86 -6.29 -7.35
N TYR A 151 -5.20 -7.09 -6.52
CA TYR A 151 -5.88 -8.06 -5.67
C TYR A 151 -6.92 -7.40 -4.77
N LEU A 152 -6.58 -6.31 -4.09
CA LEU A 152 -7.53 -5.55 -3.29
C LEU A 152 -8.45 -4.60 -4.10
N ASN A 153 -8.24 -4.46 -5.39
CA ASN A 153 -9.20 -3.72 -6.22
C ASN A 153 -10.57 -4.44 -6.28
N VAL A 154 -10.59 -5.75 -6.10
CA VAL A 154 -11.84 -6.53 -5.98
C VAL A 154 -12.62 -6.09 -4.73
N LEU A 155 -11.92 -5.84 -3.60
CA LEU A 155 -12.53 -5.24 -2.42
C LEU A 155 -13.02 -3.81 -2.67
N ASP A 156 -12.27 -3.01 -3.43
CA ASP A 156 -12.69 -1.64 -3.76
C ASP A 156 -14.03 -1.64 -4.51
N TRP A 157 -14.19 -2.54 -5.47
CA TRP A 157 -15.45 -2.72 -6.21
C TRP A 157 -16.57 -3.25 -5.32
N TYR A 158 -16.28 -4.20 -4.43
CA TYR A 158 -17.28 -4.70 -3.47
C TYR A 158 -17.78 -3.56 -2.56
N ILE A 159 -16.89 -2.72 -2.03
CA ILE A 159 -17.28 -1.56 -1.21
C ILE A 159 -18.13 -0.57 -2.02
N ALA A 160 -17.75 -0.30 -3.26
CA ALA A 160 -18.42 0.69 -4.10
C ALA A 160 -19.79 0.22 -4.59
N GLU A 161 -19.91 -1.01 -5.03
CA GLU A 161 -21.10 -1.54 -5.71
C GLU A 161 -22.02 -2.30 -4.77
N SER A 162 -21.48 -3.21 -3.95
CA SER A 162 -22.30 -4.06 -3.08
C SER A 162 -22.71 -3.34 -1.80
N LEU A 163 -21.79 -2.59 -1.17
CA LEU A 163 -22.13 -1.78 0.00
C LEU A 163 -22.67 -0.38 -0.37
N GLY A 164 -22.58 0.01 -1.65
CA GLY A 164 -23.00 1.31 -2.12
C GLY A 164 -22.23 2.50 -1.54
N GLU A 165 -21.01 2.26 -1.03
CA GLU A 165 -20.24 3.28 -0.33
C GLU A 165 -19.08 3.80 -1.19
N LEU A 166 -19.11 5.09 -1.51
CA LEU A 166 -18.08 5.78 -2.30
C LEU A 166 -17.15 6.67 -1.47
N ASN A 167 -17.47 6.87 -0.18
CA ASN A 167 -16.70 7.73 0.71
C ASN A 167 -15.60 6.95 1.44
N PHE A 168 -14.81 6.23 0.67
CA PHE A 168 -13.67 5.50 1.15
C PHE A 168 -12.40 5.87 0.39
N LEU A 169 -11.27 5.44 0.92
CA LEU A 169 -9.99 5.46 0.23
C LEU A 169 -9.09 4.32 0.74
N ARG A 170 -8.25 3.82 -0.16
CA ARG A 170 -7.30 2.76 0.13
C ARG A 170 -5.88 3.15 -0.27
N TYR A 171 -4.91 2.84 0.59
CA TYR A 171 -3.49 2.89 0.29
C TYR A 171 -2.86 1.53 0.59
N MET A 172 -2.65 0.69 -0.43
CA MET A 172 -2.33 -0.73 -0.29
C MET A 172 -3.39 -1.44 0.55
N ASP A 173 -2.99 -1.98 1.69
CA ASP A 173 -3.80 -2.70 2.67
C ASP A 173 -4.46 -1.81 3.75
N ASP A 174 -4.12 -0.52 3.82
CA ASP A 174 -4.67 0.45 4.80
C ASP A 174 -5.90 1.16 4.21
N VAL A 175 -7.09 0.85 4.71
CA VAL A 175 -8.38 1.33 4.20
C VAL A 175 -9.06 2.25 5.21
N LEU A 176 -9.68 3.31 4.71
CA LEU A 176 -10.54 4.23 5.47
C LEU A 176 -11.90 4.34 4.80
N ILE A 177 -13.00 4.12 5.55
CA ILE A 177 -14.38 4.33 5.12
C ILE A 177 -15.03 5.34 6.06
N PHE A 178 -15.74 6.32 5.51
CA PHE A 178 -16.31 7.43 6.28
C PHE A 178 -17.84 7.40 6.26
N SER A 179 -18.47 7.68 7.42
CA SER A 179 -19.92 7.76 7.56
C SER A 179 -20.28 8.65 8.74
N ASP A 180 -21.54 9.12 8.78
CA ASP A 180 -22.12 9.81 9.95
C ASP A 180 -22.72 8.83 10.96
N SER A 181 -22.75 7.53 10.65
CA SER A 181 -23.29 6.47 11.51
C SER A 181 -22.23 5.45 11.88
N LYS A 182 -21.97 5.28 13.17
CA LYS A 182 -21.12 4.19 13.69
C LYS A 182 -21.70 2.80 13.40
N ALA A 183 -23.03 2.67 13.51
CA ALA A 183 -23.71 1.40 13.27
C ALA A 183 -23.51 0.93 11.82
N THR A 184 -23.63 1.84 10.85
CA THR A 184 -23.35 1.56 9.44
C THR A 184 -21.91 1.09 9.23
N LEU A 185 -20.93 1.76 9.87
CA LEU A 185 -19.53 1.36 9.73
C LEU A 185 -19.22 -0.01 10.35
N TRP A 186 -19.89 -0.38 11.44
CA TRP A 186 -19.78 -1.71 12.03
C TRP A 186 -20.42 -2.78 11.12
N GLY A 187 -21.58 -2.49 10.54
CA GLY A 187 -22.20 -3.38 9.54
C GLY A 187 -21.29 -3.59 8.33
N TYR A 188 -20.72 -2.52 7.76
CA TYR A 188 -19.73 -2.65 6.68
C TYR A 188 -18.52 -3.49 7.07
N LEU A 189 -18.04 -3.36 8.32
CA LEU A 189 -16.90 -4.16 8.78
C LEU A 189 -17.21 -5.66 8.76
N GLU A 190 -18.38 -6.06 9.24
CA GLU A 190 -18.82 -7.46 9.25
C GLU A 190 -18.91 -8.04 7.83
N GLU A 191 -19.52 -7.30 6.90
CA GLU A 191 -19.64 -7.69 5.51
C GLU A 191 -18.28 -7.75 4.81
N ILE A 192 -17.40 -6.75 5.02
CA ILE A 192 -16.04 -6.73 4.48
C ILE A 192 -15.20 -7.90 5.02
N GLU A 193 -15.32 -8.22 6.30
CA GLU A 193 -14.58 -9.34 6.89
C GLU A 193 -15.03 -10.68 6.29
N ALA A 194 -16.34 -10.87 6.12
CA ALA A 194 -16.89 -12.05 5.46
C ALA A 194 -16.38 -12.17 4.01
N PHE A 195 -16.47 -11.07 3.23
CA PHE A 195 -15.98 -11.01 1.86
C PHE A 195 -14.47 -11.27 1.73
N LEU A 196 -13.65 -10.65 2.57
CA LEU A 196 -12.21 -10.88 2.57
C LEU A 196 -11.87 -12.35 2.80
N ARG A 197 -12.60 -13.02 3.69
CA ARG A 197 -12.38 -14.43 4.03
C ARG A 197 -12.84 -15.38 2.93
N SER A 198 -14.05 -15.18 2.38
CA SER A 198 -14.64 -16.07 1.37
C SER A 198 -13.98 -15.92 0.00
N ASP A 199 -13.89 -14.69 -0.51
CA ASP A 199 -13.52 -14.40 -1.89
C ASP A 199 -12.03 -14.16 -2.07
N LEU A 200 -11.39 -13.46 -1.11
CA LEU A 200 -9.99 -13.09 -1.19
C LEU A 200 -9.08 -13.93 -0.29
N LYS A 201 -9.61 -14.86 0.51
CA LYS A 201 -8.85 -15.69 1.46
C LYS A 201 -7.91 -14.88 2.36
N LEU A 202 -8.34 -13.68 2.73
CA LEU A 202 -7.61 -12.74 3.57
C LEU A 202 -8.26 -12.60 4.94
N GLU A 203 -7.46 -12.17 5.93
CA GLU A 203 -7.91 -11.89 7.29
C GLU A 203 -7.65 -10.43 7.66
N LEU A 204 -8.57 -9.84 8.42
CA LEU A 204 -8.37 -8.52 9.02
C LEU A 204 -7.33 -8.58 10.14
N LYS A 205 -6.62 -7.49 10.29
CA LYS A 205 -5.76 -7.26 11.45
C LYS A 205 -6.55 -6.56 12.55
N HIS A 206 -7.28 -7.34 13.37
CA HIS A 206 -8.19 -6.80 14.38
C HIS A 206 -7.55 -5.76 15.32
N SER A 207 -6.27 -5.91 15.68
CA SER A 207 -5.54 -4.93 16.50
C SER A 207 -5.38 -3.54 15.86
N MET A 208 -5.64 -3.40 14.57
CA MET A 208 -5.58 -2.16 13.81
C MET A 208 -6.94 -1.75 13.24
N THR A 209 -7.98 -2.58 13.46
CA THR A 209 -9.36 -2.33 13.00
C THR A 209 -10.11 -1.56 14.07
N GLN A 210 -10.66 -0.40 13.71
CA GLN A 210 -11.35 0.48 14.65
C GLN A 210 -12.32 1.43 13.95
N VAL A 211 -13.44 1.71 14.61
CA VAL A 211 -14.35 2.80 14.27
C VAL A 211 -14.14 3.93 15.29
N LEU A 212 -13.79 5.12 14.81
CA LEU A 212 -13.48 6.25 15.69
C LEU A 212 -14.08 7.57 15.16
N PRO A 213 -14.34 8.55 16.06
CA PRO A 213 -14.71 9.89 15.64
C PRO A 213 -13.54 10.56 14.91
N VAL A 214 -13.82 11.23 13.80
CA VAL A 214 -12.78 11.96 13.04
C VAL A 214 -12.18 13.12 13.87
N SER A 215 -12.91 13.63 14.86
CA SER A 215 -12.45 14.67 15.78
C SER A 215 -11.27 14.24 16.66
N GLU A 216 -11.12 12.94 16.92
CA GLU A 216 -9.97 12.40 17.66
C GLU A 216 -8.70 12.35 16.81
N GLY A 217 -8.83 12.51 15.49
CA GLY A 217 -7.71 12.47 14.55
C GLY A 217 -7.35 11.05 14.09
N ILE A 218 -7.27 10.88 12.78
CA ILE A 218 -7.04 9.61 12.11
C ILE A 218 -5.54 9.39 11.92
N ASN A 219 -4.99 8.32 12.48
CA ASN A 219 -3.62 7.92 12.23
C ASN A 219 -3.51 7.21 10.86
N TYR A 220 -2.95 7.88 9.85
CA TYR A 220 -2.87 7.38 8.49
C TYR A 220 -1.57 7.82 7.81
N LEU A 221 -0.84 6.89 7.21
CA LEU A 221 0.38 7.13 6.43
C LEU A 221 1.41 8.04 7.12
N GLY A 222 1.64 7.85 8.43
CA GLY A 222 2.60 8.64 9.20
C GLY A 222 2.10 10.01 9.68
N MET A 223 0.87 10.37 9.31
CA MET A 223 0.20 11.60 9.74
C MET A 223 -0.93 11.31 10.72
N ARG A 224 -1.31 12.31 11.52
CA ARG A 224 -2.55 12.35 12.28
C ARG A 224 -3.45 13.42 11.69
N ILE A 225 -4.52 12.98 11.04
CA ILE A 225 -5.40 13.80 10.21
C ILE A 225 -6.60 14.19 11.04
N PHE A 226 -6.84 15.49 11.14
CA PHE A 226 -8.01 16.09 11.73
C PHE A 226 -8.78 16.86 10.65
N PRO A 227 -10.06 17.18 10.84
CA PRO A 227 -10.85 17.96 9.88
C PRO A 227 -10.18 19.26 9.42
N ARG A 228 -9.58 20.01 10.35
CA ARG A 228 -8.99 21.33 10.08
C ARG A 228 -7.47 21.35 10.01
N THR A 229 -6.78 20.28 10.42
CA THR A 229 -5.31 20.27 10.48
C THR A 229 -4.74 18.86 10.29
N ILE A 230 -3.55 18.79 9.72
CA ILE A 230 -2.77 17.55 9.62
C ILE A 230 -1.55 17.71 10.50
N ARG A 231 -1.28 16.74 11.38
CA ARG A 231 -0.10 16.71 12.24
C ARG A 231 0.75 15.48 11.93
N LEU A 232 2.03 15.52 12.27
CA LEU A 232 2.86 14.32 12.25
C LEU A 232 2.48 13.38 13.40
N GLN A 233 2.46 12.09 13.12
CA GLN A 233 2.46 11.10 14.21
C GLN A 233 3.77 11.21 15.01
N HIS A 234 3.73 10.86 16.29
CA HIS A 234 4.90 10.97 17.18
C HIS A 234 6.15 10.29 16.60
N LYS A 235 6.02 9.06 16.11
CA LYS A 235 7.12 8.31 15.48
C LYS A 235 7.70 9.05 14.25
N THR A 236 6.86 9.61 13.39
CA THR A 236 7.28 10.37 12.20
C THR A 236 8.01 11.65 12.60
N LYS A 237 7.49 12.36 13.63
CA LYS A 237 8.11 13.57 14.17
C LYS A 237 9.49 13.27 14.74
N SER A 238 9.62 12.25 15.60
CA SER A 238 10.90 11.86 16.21
C SER A 238 11.92 11.41 15.16
N LYS A 239 11.48 10.63 14.15
CA LYS A 239 12.34 10.23 13.03
C LYS A 239 12.81 11.43 12.21
N PHE A 240 11.92 12.40 11.92
CA PHE A 240 12.29 13.63 11.23
C PHE A 240 13.36 14.42 12.02
N ILE A 241 13.13 14.67 13.31
CA ILE A 241 14.07 15.38 14.18
C ILE A 241 15.44 14.66 14.17
N ARG A 242 15.46 13.35 14.49
CA ARG A 242 16.70 12.54 14.49
C ARG A 242 17.46 12.66 13.18
N LYS A 243 16.73 12.57 12.04
CA LYS A 243 17.35 12.63 10.71
C LYS A 243 17.97 13.99 10.41
N MET A 244 17.36 15.10 10.87
CA MET A 244 17.89 16.43 10.69
C MET A 244 19.22 16.64 11.43
N TYR A 245 19.40 16.03 12.61
CA TYR A 245 20.63 16.17 13.38
C TYR A 245 21.74 15.16 13.00
N GLN A 246 21.36 13.99 12.53
CA GLN A 246 22.33 12.89 12.27
C GLN A 246 22.74 12.77 10.80
N ASN A 247 21.94 13.28 9.86
CA ASN A 247 22.20 13.07 8.43
C ASN A 247 22.86 14.30 7.81
N LYS A 248 23.99 14.06 7.12
CA LYS A 248 24.72 15.08 6.36
C LYS A 248 24.34 15.10 4.86
N ASN A 249 23.54 14.15 4.38
CA ASN A 249 23.16 14.07 2.98
C ASN A 249 22.01 15.07 2.69
N ARG A 250 22.29 16.06 1.85
CA ARG A 250 21.36 17.15 1.49
C ARG A 250 20.07 16.64 0.83
N ASP A 251 20.15 15.67 -0.08
CA ASP A 251 18.98 15.13 -0.78
C ASP A 251 18.05 14.39 0.19
N SER A 252 18.66 13.64 1.13
CA SER A 252 17.93 12.93 2.18
C SER A 252 17.22 13.89 3.15
N ILE A 253 17.83 15.04 3.45
CA ILE A 253 17.24 16.12 4.24
C ILE A 253 16.09 16.75 3.46
N ALA A 254 16.32 17.17 2.20
CA ALA A 254 15.32 17.78 1.35
C ALA A 254 14.08 16.89 1.19
N ALA A 255 14.24 15.61 0.91
CA ALA A 255 13.14 14.64 0.83
C ALA A 255 12.35 14.55 2.14
N SER A 256 13.04 14.59 3.29
CA SER A 256 12.38 14.55 4.61
C SER A 256 11.61 15.83 4.91
N VAL A 257 12.16 16.99 4.57
CA VAL A 257 11.48 18.29 4.70
C VAL A 257 10.26 18.33 3.78
N ALA A 258 10.39 17.91 2.53
CA ALA A 258 9.27 17.82 1.59
C ALA A 258 8.14 16.94 2.14
N HIS A 259 8.48 15.76 2.67
CA HIS A 259 7.47 14.87 3.27
C HIS A 259 6.71 15.52 4.44
N VAL A 260 7.40 16.15 5.39
CA VAL A 260 6.75 16.75 6.56
C VAL A 260 6.04 18.08 6.25
N SER A 261 6.35 18.73 5.13
CA SER A 261 5.70 19.99 4.74
C SER A 261 4.22 19.83 4.37
N HIS A 262 3.77 18.60 4.11
CA HIS A 262 2.36 18.30 3.88
C HIS A 262 1.50 18.29 5.16
N ALA A 263 2.13 18.44 6.34
CA ALA A 263 1.47 18.64 7.61
C ALA A 263 1.72 20.06 8.15
N SER A 264 0.99 20.45 9.18
CA SER A 264 1.15 21.74 9.88
C SER A 264 2.44 21.79 10.69
N THR A 265 3.58 21.81 10.01
CA THR A 265 4.93 21.65 10.60
C THR A 265 5.84 22.87 10.49
N LEU A 266 5.33 24.03 10.06
CA LEU A 266 6.16 25.22 9.87
C LEU A 266 7.00 25.57 11.11
N ARG A 267 6.36 25.66 12.29
CA ARG A 267 7.05 25.94 13.56
C ARG A 267 8.08 24.86 13.93
N LEU A 268 7.76 23.58 13.68
CA LEU A 268 8.69 22.49 13.94
C LEU A 268 9.92 22.60 13.04
N ARG A 269 9.74 22.84 11.75
CA ARG A 269 10.83 23.03 10.79
C ARG A 269 11.72 24.20 11.18
N GLN A 270 11.13 25.35 11.50
CA GLN A 270 11.87 26.53 11.97
C GLN A 270 12.73 26.21 13.20
N LYS A 271 12.15 25.56 14.23
CA LYS A 271 12.90 25.18 15.45
C LYS A 271 14.06 24.20 15.17
N VAL A 272 13.85 23.24 14.26
CA VAL A 272 14.89 22.28 13.87
C VAL A 272 16.04 22.97 13.15
N PHE A 273 15.74 23.87 12.20
CA PHE A 273 16.75 24.60 11.44
C PHE A 273 17.47 25.69 12.25
N SER A 274 16.83 26.27 13.27
CA SER A 274 17.47 27.21 14.20
C SER A 274 18.27 26.56 15.33
N GLY A 275 18.33 25.21 15.37
CA GLY A 275 19.04 24.49 16.44
C GLY A 275 18.34 24.50 17.80
N GLN A 276 17.10 24.99 17.90
CA GLN A 276 16.35 25.15 19.17
C GLN A 276 15.70 23.87 19.69
N ILE A 277 15.85 22.73 19.03
CA ILE A 277 15.38 21.42 19.49
C ILE A 277 16.63 20.56 19.71
N GLY A 278 17.15 20.55 20.91
CA GLY A 278 18.33 19.73 21.21
C GLY A 278 18.78 19.67 22.65
N SER A 279 18.01 20.22 23.57
CA SER A 279 18.30 20.16 25.00
C SER A 279 17.04 19.79 25.78
N GLY A 280 16.78 18.49 25.84
CA GLY A 280 15.73 17.91 26.67
C GLY A 280 15.82 16.40 26.60
#